data_6618f67a848236093c292e38293d7a5f
#
_entry.id   6618f67a848236093c292e38293d7a5f
#
_cell.length_a   1.000
_cell.length_b   1.000
_cell.length_c   1.000
_cell.angle_alpha   90.00
_cell.angle_beta   90.00
_cell.angle_gamma   90.00
#
_symmetry.space_group_name_H-M   'P 1'
#
loop_
_entity.id
_entity.type
_entity.pdbx_description
1 polymer ?
#
loop_
_entity_poly.entity_id
_entity_poly.type
_entity_poly.pdbx_seq_one_letter_code
_entity_poly.pdbx_strand_id
1 'polypeptide(L)'
;MPAKLSVNLNAIAMLRNRRDLPWPSVEALGRIALASGASGLTVHPRPDQRHIRFSDLPVIRNLIDDEFPKAEFNIEGYPTEEFFELCAGAAPEQVTLVPDDPSQATSDHGWDFRKHQAFLTDSVVRLKKMGCRVSLFADGDGDAGAVEIAKAVGADRIELYTGPYGGCFDAPERAGPILEALGRTADAALAIGLAVNAGHDLTVENLPALVKRIPTLAEVSIGHGLTADALEYGMAETVRRFRRACGQAV
;
A
#
# COMPACT_ATOMS: atom_id res chain seq x y z
N MET A 1 18.84 -0.24 -0.95
CA MET A 1 18.27 -1.34 -1.78
C MET A 1 17.13 -0.75 -2.58
N PRO A 2 16.84 -1.24 -3.81
CA PRO A 2 15.67 -0.79 -4.56
C PRO A 2 14.38 -0.99 -3.76
N ALA A 3 13.38 -0.11 -3.97
CA ALA A 3 12.09 -0.27 -3.33
C ALA A 3 11.40 -1.56 -3.80
N LYS A 4 10.73 -2.27 -2.89
CA LYS A 4 9.89 -3.42 -3.25
C LYS A 4 8.62 -2.93 -3.93
N LEU A 5 8.08 -3.72 -4.87
CA LEU A 5 6.78 -3.48 -5.50
C LEU A 5 5.75 -4.44 -4.91
N SER A 6 4.74 -3.92 -4.24
CA SER A 6 3.52 -4.63 -3.89
C SER A 6 2.42 -4.23 -4.88
N VAL A 7 1.79 -5.21 -5.52
CA VAL A 7 0.70 -4.97 -6.48
C VAL A 7 -0.62 -4.91 -5.73
N ASN A 8 -1.25 -3.73 -5.72
CA ASN A 8 -2.56 -3.54 -5.12
C ASN A 8 -3.65 -3.99 -6.09
N LEU A 9 -4.48 -4.94 -5.66
CA LEU A 9 -5.48 -5.61 -6.50
C LEU A 9 -6.88 -4.96 -6.45
N ASN A 10 -7.04 -3.85 -5.71
CA ASN A 10 -8.35 -3.23 -5.51
C ASN A 10 -9.03 -2.81 -6.82
N ALA A 11 -8.29 -2.18 -7.75
CA ALA A 11 -8.85 -1.73 -9.03
C ALA A 11 -9.30 -2.91 -9.91
N ILE A 12 -8.56 -4.01 -9.89
CA ILE A 12 -8.92 -5.26 -10.58
C ILE A 12 -10.22 -5.84 -9.99
N ALA A 13 -10.30 -5.90 -8.66
CA ALA A 13 -11.47 -6.39 -7.96
C ALA A 13 -12.70 -5.49 -8.19
N MET A 14 -12.50 -4.17 -8.24
CA MET A 14 -13.56 -3.22 -8.59
C MET A 14 -14.10 -3.47 -10.01
N LEU A 15 -13.23 -3.72 -10.98
CA LEU A 15 -13.64 -4.05 -12.35
C LEU A 15 -14.42 -5.37 -12.39
N ARG A 16 -13.97 -6.42 -11.68
CA ARG A 16 -14.70 -7.69 -11.52
C ARG A 16 -16.10 -7.45 -10.96
N ASN A 17 -16.22 -6.61 -9.94
CA ASN A 17 -17.49 -6.37 -9.26
C ASN A 17 -18.52 -5.59 -10.09
N ARG A 18 -18.15 -5.06 -11.27
CA ARG A 18 -19.10 -4.43 -12.21
C ARG A 18 -20.05 -5.44 -12.86
N ARG A 19 -19.75 -6.74 -12.77
CA ARG A 19 -20.56 -7.84 -13.30
C ARG A 19 -20.60 -9.00 -12.29
N ASP A 20 -21.64 -9.81 -12.34
CA ASP A 20 -21.70 -11.07 -11.58
C ASP A 20 -21.04 -12.20 -12.38
N LEU A 21 -19.73 -12.06 -12.59
CA LEU A 21 -18.89 -12.98 -13.38
C LEU A 21 -17.52 -13.11 -12.69
N PRO A 22 -16.80 -14.24 -12.87
CA PRO A 22 -15.55 -14.51 -12.17
C PRO A 22 -14.33 -13.76 -12.74
N TRP A 23 -14.51 -12.92 -13.74
CA TRP A 23 -13.42 -12.17 -14.39
C TRP A 23 -13.67 -10.65 -14.39
N PRO A 24 -12.56 -9.86 -14.39
CA PRO A 24 -11.17 -10.33 -14.26
C PRO A 24 -10.93 -11.05 -12.92
N SER A 25 -10.20 -12.17 -12.95
CA SER A 25 -9.89 -12.93 -11.73
C SER A 25 -8.78 -12.22 -10.94
N VAL A 26 -9.08 -11.89 -9.69
CA VAL A 26 -8.11 -11.28 -8.75
C VAL A 26 -6.94 -12.22 -8.51
N GLU A 27 -7.23 -13.52 -8.30
CA GLU A 27 -6.22 -14.56 -8.11
C GLU A 27 -5.31 -14.71 -9.34
N ALA A 28 -5.89 -14.85 -10.54
CA ALA A 28 -5.10 -15.05 -11.75
C ALA A 28 -4.18 -13.86 -12.06
N LEU A 29 -4.66 -12.62 -11.86
CA LEU A 29 -3.84 -11.43 -12.07
C LEU A 29 -2.81 -11.23 -10.94
N GLY A 30 -3.13 -11.59 -9.70
CA GLY A 30 -2.17 -11.65 -8.60
C GLY A 30 -1.05 -12.67 -8.88
N ARG A 31 -1.40 -13.86 -9.39
CA ARG A 31 -0.43 -14.89 -9.81
C ARG A 31 0.52 -14.37 -10.90
N ILE A 32 -0.02 -13.70 -11.92
CA ILE A 32 0.81 -13.11 -12.99
C ILE A 32 1.72 -12.04 -12.41
N ALA A 33 1.23 -11.20 -11.50
CA ALA A 33 2.03 -10.15 -10.88
C ALA A 33 3.21 -10.75 -10.08
N LEU A 34 2.98 -11.74 -9.24
CA LEU A 34 4.02 -12.42 -8.46
C LEU A 34 5.01 -13.17 -9.35
N ALA A 35 4.53 -13.90 -10.35
CA ALA A 35 5.37 -14.61 -11.33
C ALA A 35 6.23 -13.64 -12.15
N SER A 36 5.82 -12.38 -12.29
CA SER A 36 6.58 -11.32 -12.97
C SER A 36 7.55 -10.58 -12.04
N GLY A 37 7.64 -11.00 -10.77
CA GLY A 37 8.60 -10.54 -9.78
C GLY A 37 8.10 -9.42 -8.87
N ALA A 38 6.80 -9.18 -8.76
CA ALA A 38 6.26 -8.39 -7.66
C ALA A 38 6.68 -9.01 -6.32
N SER A 39 7.00 -8.18 -5.33
CA SER A 39 7.45 -8.62 -4.01
C SER A 39 6.29 -9.02 -3.10
N GLY A 40 5.07 -8.61 -3.44
CA GLY A 40 3.89 -8.89 -2.65
C GLY A 40 2.62 -8.44 -3.34
N LEU A 41 1.50 -8.73 -2.68
CA LEU A 41 0.16 -8.28 -3.05
C LEU A 41 -0.44 -7.46 -1.93
N THR A 42 -1.15 -6.40 -2.30
CA THR A 42 -1.89 -5.55 -1.37
C THR A 42 -3.37 -5.59 -1.69
N VAL A 43 -4.19 -5.63 -0.66
CA VAL A 43 -5.66 -5.59 -0.76
C VAL A 43 -6.27 -4.75 0.35
N HIS A 44 -7.42 -4.11 0.06
CA HIS A 44 -8.19 -3.35 1.04
C HIS A 44 -9.62 -3.90 1.11
N PRO A 45 -9.92 -4.83 2.02
CA PRO A 45 -11.27 -5.37 2.20
C PRO A 45 -12.15 -4.38 2.96
N ARG A 46 -12.67 -3.37 2.28
CA ARG A 46 -13.59 -2.38 2.90
C ARG A 46 -14.88 -3.07 3.35
N PRO A 47 -15.57 -2.56 4.39
CA PRO A 47 -16.79 -3.17 4.91
C PRO A 47 -17.91 -3.35 3.85
N ASP A 48 -18.00 -2.44 2.88
CA ASP A 48 -18.97 -2.52 1.79
C ASP A 48 -18.55 -3.42 0.62
N GLN A 49 -17.35 -3.99 0.68
CA GLN A 49 -16.80 -4.90 -0.32
C GLN A 49 -16.87 -4.37 -1.77
N ARG A 50 -16.78 -3.06 -1.95
CA ARG A 50 -16.90 -2.40 -3.28
C ARG A 50 -15.85 -2.89 -4.28
N HIS A 51 -14.72 -3.38 -3.79
CA HIS A 51 -13.64 -3.99 -4.59
C HIS A 51 -13.25 -5.37 -4.04
N ILE A 52 -12.31 -5.48 -3.10
CA ILE A 52 -11.95 -6.76 -2.49
C ILE A 52 -13.13 -7.27 -1.65
N ARG A 53 -13.53 -8.51 -1.91
CA ARG A 53 -14.50 -9.25 -1.10
C ARG A 53 -13.76 -9.97 0.02
N PHE A 54 -14.41 -10.20 1.14
CA PHE A 54 -13.81 -10.97 2.24
C PHE A 54 -13.42 -12.39 1.79
N SER A 55 -14.19 -12.96 0.86
CA SER A 55 -13.88 -14.26 0.24
C SER A 55 -12.61 -14.27 -0.64
N ASP A 56 -12.09 -13.12 -1.04
CA ASP A 56 -10.84 -13.05 -1.81
C ASP A 56 -9.61 -13.30 -0.90
N LEU A 57 -9.70 -12.97 0.40
CA LEU A 57 -8.55 -13.05 1.30
C LEU A 57 -7.96 -14.47 1.42
N PRO A 58 -8.76 -15.52 1.71
CA PRO A 58 -8.24 -16.89 1.77
C PRO A 58 -7.72 -17.36 0.40
N VAL A 59 -8.30 -16.90 -0.71
CA VAL A 59 -7.83 -17.27 -2.06
C VAL A 59 -6.44 -16.70 -2.33
N ILE A 60 -6.21 -15.42 -1.97
CA ILE A 60 -4.91 -14.77 -2.14
C ILE A 60 -3.89 -15.38 -1.16
N ARG A 61 -4.28 -15.67 0.10
CA ARG A 61 -3.39 -16.32 1.05
C ARG A 61 -2.93 -17.69 0.52
N ASN A 62 -3.85 -18.53 0.08
CA ASN A 62 -3.51 -19.84 -0.49
C ASN A 62 -2.59 -19.71 -1.72
N LEU A 63 -2.86 -18.77 -2.62
CA LEU A 63 -1.98 -18.51 -3.76
C LEU A 63 -0.54 -18.20 -3.32
N ILE A 64 -0.38 -17.36 -2.29
CA ILE A 64 0.94 -17.00 -1.79
C ILE A 64 1.60 -18.21 -1.12
N ASP A 65 0.90 -18.92 -0.25
CA ASP A 65 1.45 -20.06 0.50
C ASP A 65 1.88 -21.21 -0.42
N ASP A 66 1.06 -21.51 -1.42
CA ASP A 66 1.27 -22.66 -2.30
C ASP A 66 2.30 -22.39 -3.41
N GLU A 67 2.28 -21.17 -4.00
CA GLU A 67 3.07 -20.89 -5.21
C GLU A 67 4.18 -19.85 -4.99
N PHE A 68 4.02 -18.93 -4.03
CA PHE A 68 4.93 -17.81 -3.83
C PHE A 68 5.28 -17.54 -2.35
N PRO A 69 5.80 -18.53 -1.59
CA PRO A 69 5.93 -18.45 -0.13
C PRO A 69 6.94 -17.38 0.38
N LYS A 70 7.57 -16.62 -0.53
CA LYS A 70 8.42 -15.47 -0.19
C LYS A 70 7.76 -14.13 -0.47
N ALA A 71 6.57 -14.13 -1.07
CA ALA A 71 5.83 -12.91 -1.33
C ALA A 71 5.13 -12.42 -0.04
N GLU A 72 5.05 -11.10 0.11
CA GLU A 72 4.34 -10.48 1.23
C GLU A 72 2.85 -10.29 0.89
N PHE A 73 1.99 -10.60 1.86
CA PHE A 73 0.58 -10.22 1.82
C PHE A 73 0.38 -8.99 2.71
N ASN A 74 -0.06 -7.88 2.15
CA ASN A 74 -0.41 -6.67 2.87
C ASN A 74 -1.92 -6.46 2.82
N ILE A 75 -2.55 -6.28 3.99
CA ILE A 75 -3.98 -5.95 4.10
C ILE A 75 -4.11 -4.54 4.64
N GLU A 76 -4.80 -3.68 3.88
CA GLU A 76 -5.12 -2.31 4.26
C GLU A 76 -6.51 -2.24 4.88
N GLY A 77 -6.72 -1.37 5.87
CA GLY A 77 -8.05 -1.10 6.39
C GLY A 77 -8.10 -0.25 7.64
N TYR A 78 -9.33 0.19 7.96
CA TYR A 78 -9.63 0.84 9.22
C TYR A 78 -9.79 -0.22 10.32
N PRO A 79 -9.18 -0.08 11.52
CA PRO A 79 -9.12 -1.13 12.54
C PRO A 79 -10.44 -1.27 13.31
N THR A 80 -11.42 -1.96 12.71
CA THR A 80 -12.65 -2.44 13.36
C THR A 80 -12.46 -3.87 13.87
N GLU A 81 -13.39 -4.37 14.70
CA GLU A 81 -13.36 -5.78 15.14
C GLU A 81 -13.40 -6.73 13.95
N GLU A 82 -14.28 -6.50 12.97
CA GLU A 82 -14.37 -7.29 11.74
C GLU A 82 -13.02 -7.29 10.97
N PHE A 83 -12.36 -6.13 10.87
CA PHE A 83 -11.06 -6.03 10.22
C PHE A 83 -9.99 -6.87 10.93
N PHE A 84 -9.96 -6.88 12.26
CA PHE A 84 -9.04 -7.71 13.02
C PHE A 84 -9.32 -9.21 12.83
N GLU A 85 -10.60 -9.60 12.74
CA GLU A 85 -10.98 -11.00 12.45
C GLU A 85 -10.52 -11.41 11.03
N LEU A 86 -10.67 -10.54 10.04
CA LEU A 86 -10.15 -10.77 8.68
C LEU A 86 -8.63 -10.91 8.67
N CYS A 87 -7.90 -10.05 9.38
CA CYS A 87 -6.44 -10.15 9.50
C CYS A 87 -6.02 -11.46 10.21
N ALA A 88 -6.70 -11.84 11.29
CA ALA A 88 -6.42 -13.09 11.99
C ALA A 88 -6.63 -14.33 11.09
N GLY A 89 -7.68 -14.32 10.27
CA GLY A 89 -7.98 -15.41 9.34
C GLY A 89 -7.04 -15.49 8.13
N ALA A 90 -6.56 -14.35 7.64
CA ALA A 90 -5.69 -14.28 6.47
C ALA A 90 -4.19 -14.30 6.81
N ALA A 91 -3.81 -14.06 8.08
CA ALA A 91 -2.44 -14.03 8.58
C ALA A 91 -1.45 -13.27 7.67
N PRO A 92 -1.69 -11.97 7.39
CA PRO A 92 -0.83 -11.20 6.50
C PRO A 92 0.53 -10.91 7.14
N GLU A 93 1.57 -10.79 6.32
CA GLU A 93 2.89 -10.35 6.77
C GLU A 93 2.90 -8.89 7.16
N GLN A 94 2.07 -8.07 6.53
CA GLN A 94 1.91 -6.65 6.83
C GLN A 94 0.44 -6.24 6.90
N VAL A 95 0.14 -5.32 7.79
CA VAL A 95 -1.14 -4.59 7.84
C VAL A 95 -0.86 -3.10 7.75
N THR A 96 -1.49 -2.41 6.81
CA THR A 96 -1.47 -0.96 6.70
C THR A 96 -2.78 -0.38 7.23
N LEU A 97 -2.72 0.32 8.37
CA LEU A 97 -3.90 0.98 8.93
C LEU A 97 -4.15 2.32 8.26
N VAL A 98 -5.37 2.50 7.76
CA VAL A 98 -5.83 3.72 7.08
C VAL A 98 -6.99 4.36 7.85
N PRO A 99 -7.12 5.71 7.86
CA PRO A 99 -8.17 6.43 8.61
C PRO A 99 -9.50 6.53 7.85
N ASP A 100 -9.82 5.55 7.01
CA ASP A 100 -10.91 5.64 6.04
C ASP A 100 -12.29 5.67 6.68
N ASP A 101 -13.06 6.70 6.38
CA ASP A 101 -14.51 6.68 6.56
C ASP A 101 -15.14 5.80 5.47
N PRO A 102 -16.15 4.95 5.79
CA PRO A 102 -16.83 4.11 4.81
C PRO A 102 -17.44 4.88 3.62
N SER A 103 -17.75 6.17 3.77
CA SER A 103 -18.32 7.02 2.71
C SER A 103 -17.27 7.53 1.71
N GLN A 104 -15.96 7.51 2.04
CA GLN A 104 -14.90 7.97 1.15
C GLN A 104 -14.76 7.05 -0.08
N ALA A 105 -14.47 7.65 -1.24
CA ALA A 105 -14.24 6.90 -2.48
C ALA A 105 -12.93 6.09 -2.44
N THR A 106 -11.89 6.67 -1.85
CA THR A 106 -10.56 6.09 -1.65
C THR A 106 -9.93 6.69 -0.40
N SER A 107 -8.81 6.13 0.06
CA SER A 107 -8.00 6.74 1.12
C SER A 107 -7.37 8.02 0.57
N ASP A 108 -7.70 9.17 1.12
CA ASP A 108 -7.34 10.49 0.60
C ASP A 108 -6.57 11.38 1.60
N HIS A 109 -6.24 10.83 2.78
CA HIS A 109 -5.44 11.48 3.81
C HIS A 109 -4.83 10.46 4.78
N GLY A 110 -3.77 10.86 5.50
CA GLY A 110 -3.15 10.09 6.56
C GLY A 110 -3.86 10.23 7.92
N TRP A 111 -3.38 9.48 8.91
CA TRP A 111 -3.88 9.58 10.27
C TRP A 111 -3.54 10.93 10.93
N ASP A 112 -4.49 11.54 11.59
CA ASP A 112 -4.19 12.51 12.65
C ASP A 112 -3.65 11.73 13.87
N PHE A 113 -2.35 11.51 13.92
CA PHE A 113 -1.68 10.71 14.94
C PHE A 113 -1.89 11.28 16.34
N ARG A 114 -1.97 12.62 16.48
CA ARG A 114 -2.17 13.27 17.79
C ARG A 114 -3.54 12.95 18.35
N LYS A 115 -4.56 13.05 17.51
CA LYS A 115 -5.96 12.77 17.88
C LYS A 115 -6.19 11.29 18.16
N HIS A 116 -5.55 10.39 17.41
CA HIS A 116 -5.85 8.97 17.43
C HIS A 116 -4.79 8.12 18.15
N GLN A 117 -3.86 8.74 18.90
CA GLN A 117 -2.72 8.05 19.52
C GLN A 117 -3.13 6.82 20.33
N ALA A 118 -4.08 6.95 21.26
CA ALA A 118 -4.52 5.84 22.12
C ALA A 118 -5.14 4.70 21.29
N PHE A 119 -6.03 5.04 20.36
CA PHE A 119 -6.69 4.09 19.48
C PHE A 119 -5.69 3.32 18.60
N LEU A 120 -4.71 4.02 18.03
CA LEU A 120 -3.66 3.41 17.22
C LEU A 120 -2.72 2.53 18.07
N THR A 121 -2.42 2.94 19.31
CA THR A 121 -1.61 2.12 20.22
C THR A 121 -2.26 0.75 20.45
N ASP A 122 -3.54 0.73 20.79
CA ASP A 122 -4.28 -0.51 21.02
C ASP A 122 -4.35 -1.38 19.75
N SER A 123 -4.60 -0.75 18.61
CA SER A 123 -4.68 -1.42 17.31
C SER A 123 -3.34 -2.04 16.90
N VAL A 124 -2.25 -1.30 17.02
CA VAL A 124 -0.90 -1.77 16.71
C VAL A 124 -0.49 -2.93 17.62
N VAL A 125 -0.72 -2.82 18.93
CA VAL A 125 -0.43 -3.89 19.89
C VAL A 125 -1.18 -5.18 19.52
N ARG A 126 -2.44 -5.05 19.13
CA ARG A 126 -3.27 -6.19 18.75
C ARG A 126 -2.75 -6.89 17.48
N LEU A 127 -2.43 -6.13 16.43
CA LEU A 127 -1.88 -6.68 15.18
C LEU A 127 -0.49 -7.30 15.37
N LYS A 128 0.35 -6.69 16.18
CA LYS A 128 1.67 -7.25 16.50
C LYS A 128 1.58 -8.58 17.25
N LYS A 129 0.58 -8.77 18.12
CA LYS A 129 0.31 -10.07 18.75
C LYS A 129 -0.11 -11.15 17.75
N MET A 130 -0.66 -10.77 16.59
CA MET A 130 -0.97 -11.69 15.48
C MET A 130 0.25 -12.00 14.61
N GLY A 131 1.41 -11.36 14.87
CA GLY A 131 2.64 -11.51 14.10
C GLY A 131 2.79 -10.57 12.91
N CYS A 132 1.87 -9.63 12.72
CA CYS A 132 1.92 -8.70 11.61
C CYS A 132 2.94 -7.58 11.83
N ARG A 133 3.64 -7.18 10.77
CA ARG A 133 4.29 -5.87 10.68
C ARG A 133 3.21 -4.81 10.47
N VAL A 134 3.27 -3.69 11.21
CA VAL A 134 2.25 -2.65 11.14
C VAL A 134 2.81 -1.39 10.48
N SER A 135 2.13 -0.96 9.41
CA SER A 135 2.32 0.31 8.72
C SER A 135 1.15 1.24 8.99
N LEU A 136 1.43 2.54 9.20
CA LEU A 136 0.40 3.56 9.39
C LEU A 136 0.38 4.53 8.23
N PHE A 137 -0.79 4.74 7.63
CA PHE A 137 -0.96 5.68 6.53
C PHE A 137 -0.75 7.12 7.04
N ALA A 138 0.11 7.87 6.37
CA ALA A 138 0.63 9.15 6.84
C ALA A 138 0.63 10.21 5.74
N ASP A 139 0.28 11.45 6.09
CA ASP A 139 0.44 12.57 5.18
C ASP A 139 1.92 12.89 4.96
N GLY A 140 2.25 13.30 3.75
CA GLY A 140 3.60 13.70 3.35
C GLY A 140 3.83 15.21 3.48
N ASP A 141 3.45 15.77 4.62
CA ASP A 141 3.49 17.22 4.88
C ASP A 141 4.78 17.72 5.55
N GLY A 142 5.64 16.81 5.99
CA GLY A 142 6.89 17.11 6.69
C GLY A 142 6.74 17.29 8.19
N ASP A 143 5.61 16.95 8.80
CA ASP A 143 5.41 17.02 10.27
C ASP A 143 6.17 15.91 11.01
N ALA A 144 7.40 16.21 11.45
CA ALA A 144 8.23 15.29 12.22
C ALA A 144 7.57 14.88 13.56
N GLY A 145 6.82 15.78 14.20
CA GLY A 145 6.14 15.47 15.46
C GLY A 145 5.00 14.46 15.28
N ALA A 146 4.33 14.45 14.14
CA ALA A 146 3.35 13.43 13.80
C ALA A 146 4.01 12.05 13.63
N VAL A 147 5.17 12.02 12.97
CA VAL A 147 5.96 10.80 12.75
C VAL A 147 6.50 10.22 14.07
N GLU A 148 6.91 11.06 15.03
CA GLU A 148 7.33 10.62 16.36
C GLU A 148 6.20 9.89 17.09
N ILE A 149 4.95 10.36 16.97
CA ILE A 149 3.79 9.68 17.56
C ILE A 149 3.55 8.33 16.86
N ALA A 150 3.67 8.24 15.52
CA ALA A 150 3.58 6.97 14.82
C ALA A 150 4.59 5.94 15.35
N LYS A 151 5.82 6.37 15.68
CA LYS A 151 6.81 5.51 16.36
C LYS A 151 6.39 5.14 17.77
N ALA A 152 5.90 6.11 18.54
CA ALA A 152 5.52 5.90 19.95
C ALA A 152 4.35 4.92 20.11
N VAL A 153 3.40 4.87 19.16
CA VAL A 153 2.32 3.86 19.16
C VAL A 153 2.80 2.46 18.81
N GLY A 154 4.06 2.29 18.42
CA GLY A 154 4.69 0.99 18.15
C GLY A 154 4.65 0.54 16.69
N ALA A 155 4.35 1.42 15.73
CA ALA A 155 4.40 1.09 14.32
C ALA A 155 5.82 0.68 13.88
N ASP A 156 5.89 -0.17 12.86
CA ASP A 156 7.13 -0.58 12.22
C ASP A 156 7.45 0.29 11.00
N ARG A 157 6.39 0.79 10.35
CA ARG A 157 6.46 1.61 9.14
C ARG A 157 5.44 2.74 9.17
N ILE A 158 5.69 3.75 8.36
CA ILE A 158 4.63 4.62 7.83
C ILE A 158 4.50 4.36 6.33
N GLU A 159 3.31 4.57 5.79
CA GLU A 159 3.05 4.61 4.35
C GLU A 159 2.67 6.02 3.96
N LEU A 160 3.53 6.68 3.17
CA LEU A 160 3.30 8.04 2.70
C LEU A 160 2.17 8.07 1.69
N TYR A 161 1.16 8.89 1.95
CA TYR A 161 0.12 9.21 0.97
C TYR A 161 0.69 10.05 -0.16
N THR A 162 0.82 9.47 -1.34
CA THR A 162 1.41 10.14 -2.52
C THR A 162 0.38 10.69 -3.51
N GLY A 163 -0.92 10.68 -3.18
CA GLY A 163 -1.98 11.19 -4.05
C GLY A 163 -1.76 12.63 -4.54
N PRO A 164 -1.43 13.60 -3.66
CA PRO A 164 -1.13 14.97 -4.10
C PRO A 164 0.05 15.06 -5.07
N TYR A 165 1.06 14.20 -4.93
CA TYR A 165 2.20 14.09 -5.85
C TYR A 165 1.78 13.48 -7.18
N GLY A 166 1.06 12.36 -7.16
CA GLY A 166 0.53 11.70 -8.34
C GLY A 166 -0.45 12.56 -9.13
N GLY A 167 -1.25 13.37 -8.42
CA GLY A 167 -2.18 14.33 -9.02
C GLY A 167 -1.54 15.51 -9.76
N CYS A 168 -0.20 15.61 -9.79
CA CYS A 168 0.52 16.66 -10.53
C CYS A 168 0.83 16.26 -12.00
N PHE A 169 0.13 15.29 -12.57
CA PHE A 169 0.38 14.81 -13.94
C PHE A 169 0.25 15.91 -15.01
N ASP A 170 -0.62 16.88 -14.79
CA ASP A 170 -0.88 18.04 -15.67
C ASP A 170 -0.21 19.35 -15.22
N ALA A 171 0.45 19.34 -14.06
CA ALA A 171 1.10 20.51 -13.47
C ALA A 171 2.45 20.12 -12.81
N PRO A 172 3.44 19.69 -13.59
CA PRO A 172 4.69 19.13 -13.06
C PRO A 172 5.51 20.12 -12.21
N GLU A 173 5.31 21.42 -12.38
CA GLU A 173 5.93 22.45 -11.53
C GLU A 173 5.48 22.38 -10.06
N ARG A 174 4.31 21.81 -9.80
CA ARG A 174 3.78 21.59 -8.44
C ARG A 174 4.36 20.35 -7.77
N ALA A 175 4.83 19.38 -8.56
CA ALA A 175 5.34 18.10 -8.05
C ALA A 175 6.59 18.26 -7.17
N GLY A 176 7.50 19.18 -7.52
CA GLY A 176 8.76 19.38 -6.80
C GLY A 176 8.58 19.69 -5.31
N PRO A 177 7.84 20.74 -4.92
CA PRO A 177 7.56 21.06 -3.52
C PRO A 177 6.89 19.91 -2.73
N ILE A 178 5.96 19.19 -3.37
CA ILE A 178 5.26 18.05 -2.74
C ILE A 178 6.24 16.88 -2.54
N LEU A 179 7.05 16.57 -3.53
CA LEU A 179 8.09 15.55 -3.42
C LEU A 179 9.09 15.85 -2.30
N GLU A 180 9.47 17.12 -2.12
CA GLU A 180 10.35 17.51 -1.02
C GLU A 180 9.65 17.40 0.35
N ALA A 181 8.36 17.67 0.44
CA ALA A 181 7.58 17.44 1.67
C ALA A 181 7.51 15.96 2.03
N LEU A 182 7.18 15.09 1.06
CA LEU A 182 7.25 13.63 1.20
C LEU A 182 8.63 13.18 1.68
N GLY A 183 9.70 13.73 1.06
CA GLY A 183 11.08 13.44 1.43
C GLY A 183 11.41 13.83 2.87
N ARG A 184 10.96 14.99 3.34
CA ARG A 184 11.18 15.43 4.74
C ARG A 184 10.46 14.52 5.73
N THR A 185 9.21 14.11 5.45
CA THR A 185 8.50 13.14 6.29
C THR A 185 9.23 11.80 6.34
N ALA A 186 9.73 11.32 5.20
CA ALA A 186 10.54 10.10 5.14
C ALA A 186 11.83 10.22 5.95
N ASP A 187 12.57 11.33 5.81
CA ASP A 187 13.82 11.59 6.52
C ASP A 187 13.59 11.57 8.04
N ALA A 188 12.48 12.20 8.52
CA ALA A 188 12.10 12.19 9.93
C ALA A 188 11.78 10.77 10.43
N ALA A 189 11.05 9.98 9.66
CA ALA A 189 10.72 8.59 9.99
C ALA A 189 11.96 7.71 10.11
N LEU A 190 12.83 7.80 9.12
CA LEU A 190 14.08 7.02 9.06
C LEU A 190 15.03 7.38 10.22
N ALA A 191 15.11 8.66 10.58
CA ALA A 191 15.96 9.13 11.69
C ALA A 191 15.60 8.50 13.05
N ILE A 192 14.34 8.11 13.24
CA ILE A 192 13.86 7.46 14.48
C ILE A 192 13.63 5.95 14.32
N GLY A 193 14.09 5.36 13.20
CA GLY A 193 14.03 3.93 12.96
C GLY A 193 12.63 3.40 12.59
N LEU A 194 11.80 4.22 11.92
CA LEU A 194 10.65 3.75 11.16
C LEU A 194 11.08 3.50 9.72
N ALA A 195 10.66 2.39 9.13
CA ALA A 195 10.77 2.21 7.69
C ALA A 195 9.64 2.97 6.97
N VAL A 196 9.84 3.25 5.68
CA VAL A 196 8.91 4.07 4.90
C VAL A 196 8.42 3.30 3.69
N ASN A 197 7.11 3.18 3.57
CA ASN A 197 6.40 2.78 2.36
C ASN A 197 5.79 4.01 1.69
N ALA A 198 5.31 3.86 0.46
CA ALA A 198 4.54 4.89 -0.24
C ALA A 198 3.46 4.26 -1.12
N GLY A 199 2.34 4.95 -1.28
CA GLY A 199 1.23 4.48 -2.10
C GLY A 199 0.31 5.62 -2.53
N HIS A 200 -0.52 5.33 -3.50
CA HIS A 200 -1.46 6.20 -4.22
C HIS A 200 -0.88 6.98 -5.41
N ASP A 201 -1.52 6.78 -6.56
CA ASP A 201 -1.34 7.54 -7.81
C ASP A 201 0.11 7.59 -8.33
N LEU A 202 0.88 6.54 -7.99
CA LEU A 202 2.21 6.35 -8.53
C LEU A 202 2.15 5.67 -9.92
N THR A 203 2.98 6.19 -10.82
CA THR A 203 3.12 5.71 -12.22
C THR A 203 4.59 5.44 -12.54
N VAL A 204 4.85 4.80 -13.69
CA VAL A 204 6.24 4.60 -14.16
C VAL A 204 6.97 5.93 -14.41
N GLU A 205 6.24 7.01 -14.67
CA GLU A 205 6.80 8.34 -14.93
C GLU A 205 7.21 9.07 -13.63
N ASN A 206 6.38 9.01 -12.57
CA ASN A 206 6.64 9.78 -11.34
C ASN A 206 7.45 9.00 -10.28
N LEU A 207 7.38 7.67 -10.30
CA LEU A 207 8.05 6.80 -9.34
C LEU A 207 9.59 6.95 -9.29
N PRO A 208 10.32 7.12 -10.42
CA PRO A 208 11.78 7.27 -10.38
C PRO A 208 12.25 8.49 -9.57
N ALA A 209 11.51 9.61 -9.63
CA ALA A 209 11.85 10.79 -8.87
C ALA A 209 11.63 10.58 -7.36
N LEU A 210 10.54 9.90 -6.99
CA LEU A 210 10.25 9.52 -5.60
C LEU A 210 11.34 8.61 -5.02
N VAL A 211 11.71 7.55 -5.74
CA VAL A 211 12.77 6.61 -5.31
C VAL A 211 14.13 7.30 -5.23
N LYS A 212 14.43 8.24 -6.11
CA LYS A 212 15.66 9.06 -6.05
C LYS A 212 15.66 9.95 -4.81
N ARG A 213 14.52 10.57 -4.46
CA ARG A 213 14.40 11.44 -3.27
C ARG A 213 14.44 10.64 -1.97
N ILE A 214 13.88 9.42 -1.97
CA ILE A 214 13.83 8.53 -0.80
C ILE A 214 14.53 7.20 -1.14
N PRO A 215 15.86 7.16 -1.18
CA PRO A 215 16.61 5.98 -1.66
C PRO A 215 16.52 4.75 -0.74
N THR A 216 15.98 4.94 0.47
CA THR A 216 15.70 3.90 1.47
C THR A 216 14.23 3.53 1.54
N LEU A 217 13.43 3.93 0.56
CA LEU A 217 12.02 3.54 0.45
C LEU A 217 11.92 2.01 0.46
N ALA A 218 11.18 1.47 1.43
CA ALA A 218 11.13 0.03 1.62
C ALA A 218 10.22 -0.65 0.60
N GLU A 219 9.06 -0.03 0.32
CA GLU A 219 8.03 -0.61 -0.52
C GLU A 219 7.15 0.47 -1.14
N VAL A 220 6.62 0.17 -2.32
CA VAL A 220 5.52 0.93 -2.92
C VAL A 220 4.34 0.00 -3.16
N SER A 221 3.13 0.46 -2.78
CA SER A 221 1.85 -0.22 -3.03
C SER A 221 1.12 0.50 -4.17
N ILE A 222 0.98 -0.14 -5.33
CA ILE A 222 0.47 0.51 -6.54
C ILE A 222 -0.68 -0.29 -7.13
N GLY A 223 -1.85 0.36 -7.23
CA GLY A 223 -3.07 -0.23 -7.77
C GLY A 223 -3.57 0.44 -9.04
N HIS A 224 -4.05 1.68 -8.94
CA HIS A 224 -4.74 2.36 -10.05
C HIS A 224 -3.85 2.54 -11.28
N GLY A 225 -2.70 3.19 -11.13
CA GLY A 225 -1.75 3.43 -12.23
C GLY A 225 -1.22 2.14 -12.84
N LEU A 226 -0.90 1.13 -12.00
CA LEU A 226 -0.47 -0.17 -12.47
C LEU A 226 -1.57 -0.90 -13.24
N THR A 227 -2.82 -0.81 -12.79
CA THR A 227 -3.95 -1.43 -13.50
C THR A 227 -4.22 -0.74 -14.84
N ALA A 228 -4.10 0.59 -14.89
CA ALA A 228 -4.22 1.35 -16.14
C ALA A 228 -3.17 0.89 -17.17
N ASP A 229 -1.90 0.83 -16.79
CA ASP A 229 -0.83 0.31 -17.66
C ASP A 229 -1.08 -1.15 -18.06
N ALA A 230 -1.62 -1.98 -17.16
CA ALA A 230 -1.88 -3.39 -17.45
C ALA A 230 -2.97 -3.60 -18.51
N LEU A 231 -3.88 -2.65 -18.69
CA LEU A 231 -4.86 -2.67 -19.78
C LEU A 231 -4.22 -2.41 -21.13
N GLU A 232 -3.08 -1.71 -21.19
CA GLU A 232 -2.35 -1.40 -22.42
C GLU A 232 -1.26 -2.43 -22.73
N TYR A 233 -0.50 -2.86 -21.72
CA TYR A 233 0.72 -3.67 -21.90
C TYR A 233 0.58 -5.10 -21.37
N GLY A 234 -0.54 -5.44 -20.73
CA GLY A 234 -0.72 -6.68 -19.98
C GLY A 234 0.03 -6.68 -18.64
N MET A 235 -0.50 -7.42 -17.66
CA MET A 235 -0.02 -7.42 -16.27
C MET A 235 1.48 -7.75 -16.15
N ALA A 236 1.96 -8.74 -16.87
CA ALA A 236 3.35 -9.20 -16.75
C ALA A 236 4.37 -8.13 -17.16
N GLU A 237 4.16 -7.45 -18.29
CA GLU A 237 5.05 -6.38 -18.74
C GLU A 237 4.93 -5.15 -17.84
N THR A 238 3.73 -4.81 -17.43
CA THR A 238 3.49 -3.70 -16.51
C THR A 238 4.26 -3.88 -15.20
N VAL A 239 4.21 -5.06 -14.58
CA VAL A 239 4.99 -5.33 -13.36
C VAL A 239 6.49 -5.14 -13.61
N ARG A 240 7.02 -5.61 -14.75
CA ARG A 240 8.43 -5.39 -15.10
C ARG A 240 8.77 -3.89 -15.25
N ARG A 241 7.89 -3.10 -15.88
CA ARG A 241 8.07 -1.65 -16.02
C ARG A 241 8.11 -0.95 -14.66
N PHE A 242 7.15 -1.23 -13.77
CA PHE A 242 7.13 -0.67 -12.42
C PHE A 242 8.34 -1.10 -11.58
N ARG A 243 8.78 -2.35 -11.69
CA ARG A 243 10.00 -2.81 -11.02
C ARG A 243 11.24 -2.04 -11.48
N ARG A 244 11.37 -1.78 -12.79
CA ARG A 244 12.44 -0.89 -13.32
C ARG A 244 12.33 0.51 -12.73
N ALA A 245 11.13 1.08 -12.67
CA ALA A 245 10.89 2.39 -12.07
C ALA A 245 11.22 2.44 -10.57
N CYS A 246 11.08 1.31 -9.84
CA CYS A 246 11.56 1.14 -8.45
C CYS A 246 13.10 1.02 -8.34
N GLY A 247 13.83 1.03 -9.44
CA GLY A 247 15.29 0.82 -9.47
C GLY A 247 15.71 -0.64 -9.38
N GLN A 248 14.80 -1.61 -9.60
CA GLN A 248 15.12 -3.03 -9.57
C GLN A 248 15.69 -3.50 -10.92
N ALA A 249 16.65 -4.44 -10.87
CA ALA A 249 17.06 -5.19 -12.06
C ALA A 249 15.93 -6.15 -12.47
N VAL A 250 15.62 -6.18 -13.78
CA VAL A 250 14.50 -6.98 -14.34
C VAL A 250 14.96 -7.70 -15.59
#